data_e95bebad1547482c52ab5cc70d2292ce
#
_entry.id   e95bebad1547482c52ab5cc70d2292ce
#
_cell.length_a   1.000
_cell.length_b   1.000
_cell.length_c   1.000
_cell.angle_alpha   90.00
_cell.angle_beta   90.00
_cell.angle_gamma   90.00
#
_symmetry.space_group_name_H-M   'P 1'
#
loop_
_entity.id
_entity.type
_entity.pdbx_description
1 polymer ?
#
loop_
_entity_poly.entity_id
_entity_poly.type
_entity_poly.pdbx_seq_one_letter_code
_entity_poly.pdbx_strand_id
1 'polypeptide(L)'
;MNQELMTLDFWQDTVIYEGKTFPVGTLACDALNVPADTIAKANKQCEKINLLLGTLNAGQDACALCPMAREATLAMLDILSETPPFSYMDISKHRERIERVFTADNALKYVEFATKAATNSLQFEEIQNYAEAITLHRYTAVCGHLAYSLGEYQTAMLDFAEKSDCNEADRTAEGFARMFGSYFTPEFSIAEGNAWMSVANNSVQYVATIRPGEKVAKLVKRMHYVSFVGMFRSDLFEGLCVGHAPKKCKICEKWFLTTNARHTKYCGGYAPGDKLHRTCRQIGNLKSREQRELADDHPVKQIYEKRLNTINRYVKRGTLDADLAEVMKRLAKDKMLRALSNVAYAKGDYEKEMGQAALLNESLNYRNT
;
A
#
# COMPACT_ATOMS: atom_id res chain seq x y z
N MET A 1 -22.37 20.51 5.08
CA MET A 1 -21.13 21.06 5.70
C MET A 1 -20.13 19.93 5.82
N ASN A 2 -19.38 19.70 4.77
CA ASN A 2 -18.51 18.53 4.65
C ASN A 2 -17.09 18.96 4.97
N GLN A 3 -16.67 18.69 6.18
CA GLN A 3 -15.29 18.94 6.59
C GLN A 3 -14.55 17.62 6.56
N GLU A 4 -14.11 17.29 5.38
CA GLU A 4 -13.69 15.97 4.99
C GLU A 4 -12.18 15.89 5.06
N LEU A 5 -11.65 15.64 6.25
CA LEU A 5 -10.24 15.41 6.43
C LEU A 5 -9.80 14.10 5.76
N MET A 6 -10.70 13.11 5.74
CA MET A 6 -10.44 11.79 5.16
C MET A 6 -11.70 11.28 4.47
N THR A 7 -11.85 11.66 3.21
CA THR A 7 -12.95 11.22 2.36
C THR A 7 -12.42 10.66 1.07
N LEU A 8 -12.89 9.49 0.68
CA LEU A 8 -12.62 8.87 -0.60
C LEU A 8 -13.90 8.70 -1.41
N ASP A 9 -13.86 9.08 -2.67
CA ASP A 9 -14.93 8.82 -3.62
C ASP A 9 -14.50 7.69 -4.57
N PHE A 10 -15.12 6.52 -4.43
CA PHE A 10 -14.86 5.36 -5.28
C PHE A 10 -15.81 5.30 -6.46
N TRP A 11 -15.26 5.05 -7.62
CA TRP A 11 -16.03 4.78 -8.84
C TRP A 11 -15.26 3.82 -9.75
N GLN A 12 -15.81 2.63 -9.97
CA GLN A 12 -15.16 1.55 -10.73
C GLN A 12 -13.76 1.23 -10.16
N ASP A 13 -12.73 1.35 -10.98
CA ASP A 13 -11.33 1.07 -10.67
C ASP A 13 -10.54 2.31 -10.21
N THR A 14 -11.22 3.41 -9.92
CA THR A 14 -10.62 4.68 -9.53
C THR A 14 -11.12 5.22 -8.21
N VAL A 15 -10.27 5.96 -7.52
CA VAL A 15 -10.57 6.68 -6.28
C VAL A 15 -10.22 8.16 -6.45
N ILE A 16 -11.05 9.04 -5.89
CA ILE A 16 -10.75 10.47 -5.79
C ILE A 16 -10.37 10.78 -4.35
N TYR A 17 -9.21 11.39 -4.18
CA TYR A 17 -8.70 11.90 -2.92
C TYR A 17 -8.19 13.33 -3.11
N GLU A 18 -8.67 14.26 -2.29
CA GLU A 18 -8.31 15.69 -2.33
C GLU A 18 -8.39 16.31 -3.75
N GLY A 19 -9.45 15.96 -4.48
CA GLY A 19 -9.69 16.46 -5.84
C GLY A 19 -8.80 15.86 -6.94
N LYS A 20 -7.98 14.86 -6.62
CA LYS A 20 -7.14 14.13 -7.58
C LYS A 20 -7.67 12.72 -7.77
N THR A 21 -7.58 12.20 -9.00
CA THR A 21 -8.05 10.85 -9.33
C THR A 21 -6.86 9.89 -9.43
N PHE A 22 -6.98 8.74 -8.76
CA PHE A 22 -5.98 7.67 -8.74
C PHE A 22 -6.62 6.32 -9.08
N PRO A 23 -5.86 5.33 -9.56
CA PRO A 23 -6.29 3.93 -9.51
C PRO A 23 -6.54 3.51 -8.05
N VAL A 24 -7.61 2.76 -7.79
CA VAL A 24 -7.92 2.23 -6.46
C VAL A 24 -6.78 1.34 -5.96
N GLY A 25 -6.39 1.49 -4.71
CA GLY A 25 -5.23 0.83 -4.10
C GLY A 25 -3.95 1.67 -4.12
N THR A 26 -3.94 2.85 -4.76
CA THR A 26 -2.76 3.73 -4.83
C THR A 26 -2.37 4.27 -3.46
N LEU A 27 -3.32 4.80 -2.70
CA LEU A 27 -3.04 5.39 -1.38
C LEU A 27 -2.54 4.33 -0.40
N ALA A 28 -3.14 3.17 -0.45
CA ALA A 28 -2.76 2.00 0.34
C ALA A 28 -1.32 1.55 0.03
N CYS A 29 -0.99 1.47 -1.25
CA CYS A 29 0.34 1.09 -1.72
C CYS A 29 1.41 2.12 -1.32
N ASP A 30 1.11 3.40 -1.44
CA ASP A 30 2.02 4.49 -1.07
C ASP A 30 2.24 4.54 0.45
N ALA A 31 1.22 4.26 1.26
CA ALA A 31 1.34 4.17 2.70
C ALA A 31 2.31 3.07 3.17
N LEU A 32 2.49 1.98 2.40
CA LEU A 32 3.52 0.97 2.66
C LEU A 32 4.95 1.50 2.47
N ASN A 33 5.13 2.58 1.72
CA ASN A 33 6.44 3.17 1.42
C ASN A 33 6.83 4.32 2.35
N VAL A 34 5.95 4.74 3.28
CA VAL A 34 6.28 5.81 4.22
C VAL A 34 7.48 5.38 5.07
N PRO A 35 8.60 6.13 5.06
CA PRO A 35 9.81 5.74 5.78
C PRO A 35 9.59 5.70 7.30
N ALA A 36 10.24 4.76 7.99
CA ALA A 36 10.15 4.63 9.44
C ALA A 36 10.64 5.88 10.19
N ASP A 37 11.65 6.58 9.66
CA ASP A 37 12.13 7.84 10.23
C ASP A 37 11.10 8.97 10.10
N THR A 38 10.33 9.00 9.01
CA THR A 38 9.20 9.94 8.84
C THR A 38 8.12 9.67 9.88
N ILE A 39 7.77 8.38 10.10
CA ILE A 39 6.80 7.97 11.12
C ILE A 39 7.31 8.36 12.53
N ALA A 40 8.59 8.12 12.81
CA ALA A 40 9.18 8.48 14.11
C ALA A 40 9.19 10.01 14.36
N LYS A 41 9.45 10.82 13.34
CA LYS A 41 9.34 12.29 13.42
C LYS A 41 7.90 12.73 13.64
N ALA A 42 6.94 12.13 12.94
CA ALA A 42 5.52 12.40 13.12
C ALA A 42 5.05 12.01 14.53
N ASN A 43 5.52 10.90 15.09
CA ASN A 43 5.15 10.44 16.43
C ASN A 43 5.47 11.46 17.52
N LYS A 44 6.60 12.16 17.42
CA LYS A 44 6.94 13.23 18.36
C LYS A 44 5.94 14.40 18.35
N GLN A 45 5.30 14.64 17.20
CA GLN A 45 4.25 15.64 17.12
C GLN A 45 2.91 15.08 17.63
N CYS A 46 2.63 13.79 17.36
CA CYS A 46 1.45 13.11 17.90
C CYS A 46 1.37 13.23 19.43
N GLU A 47 2.47 13.05 20.13
CA GLU A 47 2.54 13.15 21.60
C GLU A 47 2.04 14.52 22.10
N LYS A 48 2.46 15.60 21.46
CA LYS A 48 2.03 16.97 21.81
C LYS A 48 0.55 17.19 21.49
N ILE A 49 0.09 16.67 20.35
CA ILE A 49 -1.32 16.80 19.92
C ILE A 49 -2.23 16.01 20.87
N ASN A 50 -1.79 14.85 21.33
CA ASN A 50 -2.54 14.00 22.25
C ASN A 50 -2.74 14.62 23.64
N LEU A 51 -1.86 15.52 24.07
CA LEU A 51 -2.10 16.28 25.30
C LEU A 51 -3.38 17.14 25.18
N LEU A 52 -3.57 17.83 24.06
CA LEU A 52 -4.80 18.57 23.80
C LEU A 52 -6.00 17.63 23.70
N LEU A 53 -5.88 16.54 22.95
CA LEU A 53 -6.97 15.55 22.78
C LEU A 53 -7.42 14.98 24.13
N GLY A 54 -6.49 14.59 25.00
CA GLY A 54 -6.80 14.05 26.32
C GLY A 54 -7.55 15.05 27.18
N THR A 55 -7.12 16.32 27.17
CA THR A 55 -7.77 17.40 27.93
C THR A 55 -9.17 17.71 27.40
N LEU A 56 -9.34 17.76 26.07
CA LEU A 56 -10.66 17.97 25.46
C LEU A 56 -11.62 16.81 25.80
N ASN A 57 -11.16 15.58 25.73
CA ASN A 57 -11.96 14.39 26.05
C ASN A 57 -12.32 14.30 27.56
N ALA A 58 -11.45 14.82 28.41
CA ALA A 58 -11.73 14.89 29.84
C ALA A 58 -12.70 16.08 30.23
N GLY A 59 -13.12 16.87 29.26
CA GLY A 59 -13.98 18.03 29.51
C GLY A 59 -13.29 19.14 30.33
N GLN A 60 -11.96 19.22 30.23
CA GLN A 60 -11.14 20.19 31.00
C GLN A 60 -10.78 21.40 30.13
N ASP A 61 -10.35 22.48 30.77
CA ASP A 61 -9.86 23.67 30.06
C ASP A 61 -8.57 23.35 29.29
N ALA A 62 -8.67 23.36 27.96
CA ALA A 62 -7.60 23.07 27.04
C ALA A 62 -6.99 24.31 26.35
N CYS A 63 -7.39 25.52 26.75
CA CYS A 63 -7.01 26.75 26.08
C CYS A 63 -5.50 26.95 25.99
N ALA A 64 -4.76 26.66 27.05
CA ALA A 64 -3.30 26.78 27.10
C ALA A 64 -2.57 25.80 26.19
N LEU A 65 -3.19 24.67 25.83
CA LEU A 65 -2.59 23.63 24.97
C LEU A 65 -2.80 23.87 23.47
N CYS A 66 -3.78 24.71 23.10
CA CYS A 66 -4.10 24.98 21.70
C CYS A 66 -2.92 25.51 20.86
N PRO A 67 -2.11 26.50 21.31
CA PRO A 67 -0.97 26.97 20.53
C PRO A 67 0.07 25.86 20.27
N MET A 68 0.41 25.09 21.29
CA MET A 68 1.38 23.99 21.18
C MET A 68 0.85 22.91 20.22
N ALA A 69 -0.40 22.51 20.33
CA ALA A 69 -1.00 21.50 19.46
C ALA A 69 -1.13 22.01 18.02
N ARG A 70 -1.43 23.31 17.81
CA ARG A 70 -1.41 23.94 16.49
C ARG A 70 -0.05 23.83 15.84
N GLU A 71 1.01 24.26 16.53
CA GLU A 71 2.38 24.18 16.03
C GLU A 71 2.79 22.73 15.72
N ALA A 72 2.45 21.79 16.60
CA ALA A 72 2.73 20.38 16.39
C ALA A 72 1.97 19.82 15.16
N THR A 73 0.72 20.22 14.93
CA THR A 73 -0.08 19.79 13.79
C THR A 73 0.47 20.38 12.49
N LEU A 74 0.89 21.63 12.48
CA LEU A 74 1.55 22.26 11.32
C LEU A 74 2.90 21.58 11.01
N ALA A 75 3.71 21.33 12.04
CA ALA A 75 4.99 20.63 11.86
C ALA A 75 4.79 19.19 11.32
N MET A 76 3.73 18.50 11.77
CA MET A 76 3.38 17.20 11.21
C MET A 76 2.99 17.28 9.73
N LEU A 77 2.20 18.29 9.37
CA LEU A 77 1.82 18.52 7.98
C LEU A 77 3.06 18.73 7.09
N ASP A 78 4.05 19.50 7.57
CA ASP A 78 5.31 19.71 6.87
C ASP A 78 6.13 18.42 6.72
N ILE A 79 6.25 17.62 7.79
CA ILE A 79 6.94 16.31 7.77
C ILE A 79 6.33 15.37 6.71
N LEU A 80 5.03 15.38 6.56
CA LEU A 80 4.31 14.44 5.69
C LEU A 80 4.14 14.96 4.26
N SER A 81 4.20 16.27 4.05
CA SER A 81 3.87 16.93 2.77
C SER A 81 4.68 16.44 1.57
N GLU A 82 5.90 15.95 1.79
CA GLU A 82 6.79 15.45 0.75
C GLU A 82 6.61 13.94 0.47
N THR A 83 5.83 13.25 1.30
CA THR A 83 5.72 11.79 1.26
C THR A 83 4.33 11.34 0.80
N PRO A 84 4.20 10.59 -0.33
CA PRO A 84 2.93 9.96 -0.66
C PRO A 84 2.48 8.98 0.44
N PRO A 85 1.17 8.87 0.69
CA PRO A 85 0.05 9.53 0.01
C PRO A 85 -0.27 10.94 0.50
N PHE A 86 0.40 11.47 1.52
CA PHE A 86 0.11 12.78 2.13
C PHE A 86 0.45 13.95 1.22
N SER A 87 1.45 13.80 0.33
CA SER A 87 1.77 14.81 -0.70
C SER A 87 0.65 15.02 -1.73
N TYR A 88 -0.39 14.20 -1.70
CA TYR A 88 -1.59 14.40 -2.53
C TYR A 88 -2.57 15.37 -1.93
N MET A 89 -2.47 15.65 -0.61
CA MET A 89 -3.33 16.59 0.08
C MET A 89 -3.11 18.03 -0.39
N ASP A 90 -4.13 18.85 -0.26
CA ASP A 90 -4.02 20.29 -0.43
C ASP A 90 -3.45 20.90 0.87
N ILE A 91 -2.12 20.94 0.94
CA ILE A 91 -1.38 21.40 2.12
C ILE A 91 -1.76 22.81 2.52
N SER A 92 -1.92 23.72 1.54
CA SER A 92 -2.28 25.12 1.82
C SER A 92 -3.66 25.21 2.48
N LYS A 93 -4.63 24.50 1.95
CA LYS A 93 -6.00 24.43 2.51
C LYS A 93 -6.02 23.85 3.92
N HIS A 94 -5.22 22.77 4.17
CA HIS A 94 -5.13 22.20 5.51
C HIS A 94 -4.44 23.12 6.50
N ARG A 95 -3.39 23.82 6.06
CA ARG A 95 -2.70 24.82 6.88
C ARG A 95 -3.64 25.95 7.32
N GLU A 96 -4.32 26.60 6.37
CA GLU A 96 -5.31 27.65 6.67
C GLU A 96 -6.40 27.16 7.63
N ARG A 97 -6.87 25.93 7.45
CA ARG A 97 -7.88 25.34 8.31
C ARG A 97 -7.34 25.10 9.73
N ILE A 98 -6.13 24.57 9.88
CA ILE A 98 -5.48 24.34 11.18
C ILE A 98 -5.34 25.69 11.92
N GLU A 99 -4.81 26.70 11.25
CA GLU A 99 -4.65 28.04 11.85
C GLU A 99 -5.97 28.63 12.33
N ARG A 100 -7.06 28.43 11.58
CA ARG A 100 -8.39 28.92 11.93
C ARG A 100 -9.03 28.17 13.09
N VAL A 101 -8.88 26.83 13.14
CA VAL A 101 -9.64 26.03 14.11
C VAL A 101 -8.91 25.84 15.45
N PHE A 102 -7.57 25.84 15.49
CA PHE A 102 -6.80 25.64 16.73
C PHE A 102 -6.72 26.94 17.54
N THR A 103 -7.84 27.32 18.13
CA THR A 103 -7.99 28.48 18.98
C THR A 103 -8.51 28.11 20.36
N ALA A 104 -8.21 28.94 21.37
CA ALA A 104 -8.72 28.76 22.73
C ALA A 104 -10.26 28.78 22.76
N ASP A 105 -10.88 29.66 21.97
CA ASP A 105 -12.35 29.78 21.87
C ASP A 105 -12.98 28.48 21.36
N ASN A 106 -12.39 27.86 20.31
CA ASN A 106 -12.88 26.60 19.81
C ASN A 106 -12.67 25.44 20.78
N ALA A 107 -11.61 25.46 21.60
CA ALA A 107 -11.41 24.46 22.64
C ALA A 107 -12.51 24.55 23.71
N LEU A 108 -12.82 25.76 24.19
CA LEU A 108 -13.92 25.99 25.14
C LEU A 108 -15.27 25.58 24.55
N LYS A 109 -15.55 25.98 23.31
CA LYS A 109 -16.78 25.60 22.63
C LYS A 109 -16.91 24.08 22.46
N TYR A 110 -15.79 23.35 22.23
CA TYR A 110 -15.84 21.91 22.16
C TYR A 110 -16.22 21.28 23.51
N VAL A 111 -15.64 21.73 24.61
CA VAL A 111 -15.97 21.24 25.94
C VAL A 111 -17.46 21.54 26.27
N GLU A 112 -17.96 22.72 25.93
CA GLU A 112 -19.37 23.04 26.04
C GLU A 112 -20.26 22.11 25.20
N PHE A 113 -19.91 21.92 23.94
CA PHE A 113 -20.59 20.98 23.02
C PHE A 113 -20.64 19.58 23.61
N ALA A 114 -19.50 19.04 24.05
CA ALA A 114 -19.41 17.70 24.61
C ALA A 114 -20.25 17.55 25.87
N THR A 115 -20.25 18.57 26.74
CA THR A 115 -21.08 18.61 27.96
C THR A 115 -22.58 18.62 27.62
N LYS A 116 -23.00 19.48 26.69
CA LYS A 116 -24.40 19.52 26.23
C LYS A 116 -24.84 18.23 25.59
N ALA A 117 -23.98 17.60 24.78
CA ALA A 117 -24.26 16.31 24.14
C ALA A 117 -24.39 15.20 25.20
N ALA A 118 -23.50 15.14 26.19
CA ALA A 118 -23.54 14.14 27.25
C ALA A 118 -24.79 14.24 28.13
N THR A 119 -25.33 15.47 28.32
CA THR A 119 -26.54 15.75 29.12
C THR A 119 -27.82 15.76 28.31
N ASN A 120 -27.78 15.39 27.01
CA ASN A 120 -28.89 15.47 26.07
C ASN A 120 -29.57 16.85 26.00
N SER A 121 -28.84 17.92 26.32
CA SER A 121 -29.33 19.30 26.29
C SER A 121 -29.00 20.05 24.99
N LEU A 122 -28.26 19.41 24.06
CA LEU A 122 -27.89 19.96 22.76
C LEU A 122 -29.07 19.96 21.80
N GLN A 123 -29.44 21.13 21.28
CA GLN A 123 -30.46 21.27 20.25
C GLN A 123 -29.85 21.16 18.85
N PHE A 124 -30.59 20.59 17.90
CA PHE A 124 -30.09 20.36 16.55
C PHE A 124 -29.67 21.65 15.83
N GLU A 125 -30.42 22.75 16.04
CA GLU A 125 -30.14 24.04 15.46
C GLU A 125 -28.83 24.67 15.98
N GLU A 126 -28.40 24.30 17.19
CA GLU A 126 -27.17 24.81 17.81
C GLU A 126 -25.91 24.12 17.27
N ILE A 127 -25.98 22.94 16.67
CA ILE A 127 -24.82 22.14 16.23
C ILE A 127 -23.90 22.94 15.28
N GLN A 128 -24.49 23.82 14.46
CA GLN A 128 -23.72 24.64 13.53
C GLN A 128 -22.80 25.64 14.25
N ASN A 129 -23.16 26.09 15.43
CA ASN A 129 -22.35 27.04 16.23
C ASN A 129 -21.05 26.39 16.72
N TYR A 130 -21.02 25.06 16.80
CA TYR A 130 -19.85 24.25 17.23
C TYR A 130 -19.04 23.64 16.09
N ALA A 131 -19.35 23.97 14.83
CA ALA A 131 -18.75 23.32 13.66
C ALA A 131 -17.20 23.41 13.63
N GLU A 132 -16.64 24.55 13.99
CA GLU A 132 -15.17 24.72 14.05
C GLU A 132 -14.56 24.02 15.27
N ALA A 133 -15.23 24.04 16.40
CA ALA A 133 -14.82 23.30 17.59
C ALA A 133 -14.83 21.78 17.38
N ILE A 134 -15.85 21.26 16.71
CA ILE A 134 -15.90 19.85 16.30
C ILE A 134 -14.77 19.53 15.31
N THR A 135 -14.44 20.47 14.43
CA THR A 135 -13.32 20.33 13.49
C THR A 135 -11.99 20.30 14.22
N LEU A 136 -11.77 21.16 15.19
CA LEU A 136 -10.59 21.14 16.07
C LEU A 136 -10.39 19.73 16.66
N HIS A 137 -11.43 19.20 17.32
CA HIS A 137 -11.35 17.88 17.94
C HIS A 137 -11.04 16.77 16.91
N ARG A 138 -11.68 16.80 15.73
CA ARG A 138 -11.41 15.83 14.67
C ARG A 138 -9.96 15.88 14.19
N TYR A 139 -9.42 17.06 13.92
CA TYR A 139 -8.01 17.21 13.56
C TYR A 139 -7.09 16.68 14.65
N THR A 140 -7.39 17.04 15.90
CA THR A 140 -6.61 16.59 17.05
C THR A 140 -6.64 15.07 17.19
N ALA A 141 -7.80 14.45 17.03
CA ALA A 141 -7.94 12.99 17.11
C ALA A 141 -7.21 12.27 15.96
N VAL A 142 -7.38 12.73 14.71
CA VAL A 142 -6.76 12.12 13.55
C VAL A 142 -5.25 12.30 13.57
N CYS A 143 -4.77 13.52 13.80
CA CYS A 143 -3.33 13.81 13.80
C CYS A 143 -2.63 13.21 15.03
N GLY A 144 -3.28 13.20 16.18
CA GLY A 144 -2.74 12.57 17.40
C GLY A 144 -2.48 11.07 17.26
N HIS A 145 -3.26 10.38 16.43
CA HIS A 145 -3.11 8.95 16.20
C HIS A 145 -2.45 8.59 14.87
N LEU A 146 -1.99 9.58 14.08
CA LEU A 146 -1.53 9.33 12.71
C LEU A 146 -0.31 8.39 12.64
N ALA A 147 0.71 8.63 13.46
CA ALA A 147 1.93 7.80 13.45
C ALA A 147 1.62 6.36 13.88
N TYR A 148 0.80 6.18 14.90
CA TYR A 148 0.31 4.89 15.35
C TYR A 148 -0.47 4.18 14.23
N SER A 149 -1.40 4.89 13.60
CA SER A 149 -2.21 4.38 12.47
C SER A 149 -1.36 3.91 11.30
N LEU A 150 -0.31 4.66 10.94
CA LEU A 150 0.61 4.25 9.87
C LEU A 150 1.41 3.00 10.26
N GLY A 151 1.93 2.95 11.48
CA GLY A 151 2.67 1.80 11.98
C GLY A 151 1.81 0.52 12.02
N GLU A 152 0.58 0.62 12.51
CA GLU A 152 -0.38 -0.49 12.50
C GLU A 152 -0.71 -0.95 11.07
N TYR A 153 -0.97 0.00 10.17
CA TYR A 153 -1.26 -0.33 8.78
C TYR A 153 -0.07 -1.06 8.15
N GLN A 154 1.14 -0.52 8.27
CA GLN A 154 2.33 -1.16 7.71
C GLN A 154 2.55 -2.56 8.31
N THR A 155 2.51 -2.70 9.63
CA THR A 155 2.72 -3.99 10.29
C THR A 155 1.71 -5.05 9.85
N ALA A 156 0.43 -4.68 9.79
CA ALA A 156 -0.63 -5.61 9.41
C ALA A 156 -0.63 -5.95 7.91
N MET A 157 -0.26 -4.99 7.04
CA MET A 157 -0.42 -5.14 5.60
C MET A 157 0.85 -5.58 4.88
N LEU A 158 2.05 -5.43 5.47
CA LEU A 158 3.30 -5.85 4.83
C LEU A 158 3.32 -7.36 4.56
N ASP A 159 2.99 -8.19 5.54
CA ASP A 159 2.96 -9.65 5.37
C ASP A 159 1.93 -10.07 4.29
N PHE A 160 0.76 -9.44 4.29
CA PHE A 160 -0.23 -9.66 3.25
C PHE A 160 0.27 -9.24 1.86
N ALA A 161 0.90 -8.06 1.75
CA ALA A 161 1.45 -7.56 0.49
C ALA A 161 2.59 -8.45 -0.02
N GLU A 162 3.47 -8.93 0.85
CA GLU A 162 4.54 -9.87 0.50
C GLU A 162 4.00 -11.20 0.00
N LYS A 163 2.98 -11.76 0.64
CA LYS A 163 2.31 -12.98 0.18
C LYS A 163 1.62 -12.77 -1.17
N SER A 164 0.98 -11.62 -1.37
CA SER A 164 0.36 -11.28 -2.66
C SER A 164 1.39 -11.10 -3.78
N ASP A 165 2.60 -10.63 -3.46
CA ASP A 165 3.70 -10.49 -4.43
C ASP A 165 4.34 -11.85 -4.79
N CYS A 166 4.43 -12.78 -3.83
CA CYS A 166 4.97 -14.12 -4.05
C CYS A 166 4.07 -14.99 -4.93
N ASN A 167 2.77 -14.77 -4.91
CA ASN A 167 1.81 -15.55 -5.70
C ASN A 167 1.72 -14.98 -7.13
N GLU A 168 2.74 -15.22 -7.94
CA GLU A 168 2.83 -14.71 -9.32
C GLU A 168 1.74 -15.28 -10.26
N ALA A 169 1.10 -16.39 -9.90
CA ALA A 169 0.25 -17.14 -10.82
C ALA A 169 -1.17 -16.56 -11.00
N ASP A 170 -1.66 -15.77 -10.06
CA ASP A 170 -3.07 -15.37 -10.09
C ASP A 170 -3.32 -13.98 -9.49
N ARG A 171 -2.91 -12.95 -10.23
CA ARG A 171 -3.14 -11.54 -9.88
C ARG A 171 -4.43 -10.99 -10.50
N THR A 172 -5.50 -11.77 -10.39
CA THR A 172 -6.86 -11.37 -10.76
C THR A 172 -7.68 -11.08 -9.49
N ALA A 173 -8.84 -10.45 -9.63
CA ALA A 173 -9.76 -10.24 -8.51
C ALA A 173 -10.14 -11.56 -7.85
N GLU A 174 -10.38 -12.62 -8.65
CA GLU A 174 -10.71 -13.96 -8.16
C GLU A 174 -9.52 -14.62 -7.44
N GLY A 175 -8.29 -14.41 -7.94
CA GLY A 175 -7.07 -14.89 -7.31
C GLY A 175 -6.84 -14.24 -5.96
N PHE A 176 -7.03 -12.93 -5.86
CA PHE A 176 -6.97 -12.22 -4.59
C PHE A 176 -8.08 -12.62 -3.62
N ALA A 177 -9.30 -12.87 -4.13
CA ALA A 177 -10.39 -13.39 -3.29
C ALA A 177 -10.06 -14.75 -2.68
N ARG A 178 -9.49 -15.68 -3.47
CA ARG A 178 -9.03 -17.00 -2.96
C ARG A 178 -7.91 -16.85 -1.92
N MET A 179 -6.92 -16.02 -2.21
CA MET A 179 -5.82 -15.73 -1.28
C MET A 179 -6.35 -15.12 0.01
N PHE A 180 -7.24 -14.15 -0.08
CA PHE A 180 -7.88 -13.52 1.07
C PHE A 180 -8.64 -14.53 1.92
N GLY A 181 -9.45 -15.38 1.30
CA GLY A 181 -10.19 -16.44 1.99
C GLY A 181 -9.31 -17.50 2.66
N SER A 182 -8.11 -17.76 2.12
CA SER A 182 -7.14 -18.67 2.76
C SER A 182 -6.33 -18.01 3.88
N TYR A 183 -6.16 -16.71 3.81
CA TYR A 183 -5.42 -15.92 4.80
C TYR A 183 -6.29 -15.56 5.99
N PHE A 184 -7.57 -15.28 5.74
CA PHE A 184 -8.57 -14.89 6.70
C PHE A 184 -9.65 -15.94 6.78
N THR A 185 -9.52 -16.82 7.76
CA THR A 185 -10.56 -17.82 8.01
C THR A 185 -11.83 -17.17 8.56
N PRO A 186 -13.03 -17.75 8.31
CA PRO A 186 -14.30 -17.25 8.83
C PRO A 186 -14.35 -17.15 10.37
N GLU A 187 -13.44 -17.82 11.05
CA GLU A 187 -13.29 -17.79 12.52
C GLU A 187 -12.81 -16.43 13.03
N PHE A 188 -12.21 -15.61 12.17
CA PHE A 188 -11.91 -14.22 12.47
C PHE A 188 -13.16 -13.35 12.37
N SER A 189 -14.07 -13.49 13.31
CA SER A 189 -15.27 -12.66 13.36
C SER A 189 -14.95 -11.24 13.86
N ILE A 190 -15.78 -10.28 13.44
CA ILE A 190 -15.72 -8.88 13.91
C ILE A 190 -15.83 -8.82 15.45
N ALA A 191 -16.54 -9.79 16.07
CA ALA A 191 -16.73 -9.88 17.50
C ALA A 191 -15.46 -10.20 18.30
N GLU A 192 -14.44 -10.79 17.68
CA GLU A 192 -13.20 -11.23 18.33
C GLU A 192 -12.03 -10.25 18.21
N GLY A 193 -12.29 -8.99 17.90
CA GLY A 193 -11.29 -7.93 17.93
C GLY A 193 -10.33 -7.90 16.74
N ASN A 194 -10.64 -8.58 15.65
CA ASN A 194 -9.88 -8.46 14.39
C ASN A 194 -10.21 -7.15 13.68
N ALA A 195 -9.92 -6.07 14.38
CA ALA A 195 -10.14 -4.70 13.95
C ALA A 195 -9.51 -4.37 12.59
N TRP A 196 -8.53 -5.14 12.14
CA TRP A 196 -7.87 -4.88 10.87
C TRP A 196 -8.67 -5.35 9.64
N MET A 197 -9.59 -6.30 9.77
CA MET A 197 -10.54 -6.67 8.72
C MET A 197 -11.78 -5.79 8.69
N SER A 198 -12.13 -5.17 9.82
CA SER A 198 -13.27 -4.28 9.87
C SER A 198 -12.84 -2.85 9.60
N VAL A 199 -13.56 -2.19 8.71
CA VAL A 199 -13.44 -0.74 8.50
C VAL A 199 -14.45 -0.07 9.43
N ALA A 200 -14.24 -0.24 10.73
CA ALA A 200 -15.15 0.28 11.76
C ALA A 200 -15.24 1.81 11.73
N ASN A 201 -16.41 2.34 12.08
CA ASN A 201 -16.68 3.78 12.20
C ASN A 201 -16.57 4.59 10.90
N ASN A 202 -16.82 3.96 9.74
CA ASN A 202 -16.95 4.68 8.47
C ASN A 202 -18.41 4.92 8.14
N SER A 203 -18.70 6.08 7.58
CA SER A 203 -19.99 6.32 6.94
C SER A 203 -19.86 6.19 5.43
N VAL A 204 -20.86 5.57 4.81
CA VAL A 204 -20.93 5.38 3.37
C VAL A 204 -22.12 6.16 2.85
N GLN A 205 -21.90 6.94 1.80
CA GLN A 205 -22.92 7.70 1.08
C GLN A 205 -22.79 7.46 -0.42
N TYR A 206 -23.88 7.53 -1.14
CA TYR A 206 -23.88 7.60 -2.59
C TYR A 206 -24.22 9.03 -2.99
N VAL A 207 -23.30 9.67 -3.72
CA VAL A 207 -23.43 11.07 -4.10
C VAL A 207 -23.23 11.25 -5.60
N ALA A 208 -24.02 12.15 -6.21
CA ALA A 208 -23.77 12.58 -7.58
C ALA A 208 -22.70 13.67 -7.56
N THR A 209 -21.56 13.43 -8.20
CA THR A 209 -20.47 14.40 -8.27
C THR A 209 -19.85 14.43 -9.66
N ILE A 210 -19.35 15.61 -10.05
CA ILE A 210 -18.56 15.78 -11.29
C ILE A 210 -17.10 15.50 -10.90
N ARG A 211 -16.53 14.46 -11.51
CA ARG A 211 -15.17 14.04 -11.26
C ARG A 211 -14.16 14.99 -11.91
N PRO A 212 -12.94 15.10 -11.38
CA PRO A 212 -11.89 15.92 -11.98
C PRO A 212 -11.69 15.61 -13.46
N GLY A 213 -11.78 16.64 -14.31
CA GLY A 213 -11.66 16.52 -15.77
C GLY A 213 -12.91 16.03 -16.51
N GLU A 214 -14.00 15.72 -15.83
CA GLU A 214 -15.28 15.32 -16.44
C GLU A 214 -16.28 16.48 -16.49
N LYS A 215 -17.31 16.34 -17.34
CA LYS A 215 -18.39 17.35 -17.48
C LYS A 215 -19.74 16.85 -16.97
N VAL A 216 -19.85 15.54 -16.74
CA VAL A 216 -21.11 14.89 -16.37
C VAL A 216 -20.98 14.32 -14.97
N ALA A 217 -22.01 14.58 -14.14
CA ALA A 217 -22.05 14.00 -12.79
C ALA A 217 -22.23 12.48 -12.85
N LYS A 218 -21.52 11.79 -11.97
CA LYS A 218 -21.62 10.33 -11.79
C LYS A 218 -21.99 10.01 -10.36
N LEU A 219 -22.69 8.91 -10.17
CA LEU A 219 -22.97 8.38 -8.83
C LEU A 219 -21.71 7.67 -8.33
N VAL A 220 -21.12 8.20 -7.26
CA VAL A 220 -19.93 7.63 -6.63
C VAL A 220 -20.24 7.14 -5.23
N LYS A 221 -19.53 6.12 -4.78
CA LYS A 221 -19.54 5.67 -3.38
C LYS A 221 -18.57 6.55 -2.59
N ARG A 222 -19.11 7.43 -1.76
CA ARG A 222 -18.34 8.29 -0.87
C ARG A 222 -18.20 7.64 0.49
N MET A 223 -16.97 7.51 0.96
CA MET A 223 -16.67 6.98 2.29
C MET A 223 -15.95 8.03 3.12
N HIS A 224 -16.46 8.25 4.34
CA HIS A 224 -15.86 9.14 5.33
C HIS A 224 -15.18 8.30 6.40
N TYR A 225 -13.93 8.64 6.71
CA TYR A 225 -13.10 7.88 7.63
C TYR A 225 -12.77 8.70 8.89
N VAL A 226 -12.58 8.00 9.99
CA VAL A 226 -12.12 8.56 11.26
C VAL A 226 -10.65 8.26 11.55
N SER A 227 -10.01 7.41 10.73
CA SER A 227 -8.59 7.05 10.84
C SER A 227 -7.96 6.76 9.49
N PHE A 228 -6.67 7.04 9.37
CA PHE A 228 -5.89 6.69 8.17
C PHE A 228 -5.77 5.18 7.96
N VAL A 229 -5.73 4.37 9.04
CA VAL A 229 -5.76 2.90 8.93
C VAL A 229 -7.01 2.45 8.17
N GLY A 230 -8.18 2.94 8.56
CA GLY A 230 -9.45 2.61 7.90
C GLY A 230 -9.46 3.05 6.43
N MET A 231 -8.93 4.24 6.16
CA MET A 231 -8.85 4.79 4.80
C MET A 231 -7.94 3.93 3.90
N PHE A 232 -6.73 3.61 4.34
CA PHE A 232 -5.79 2.81 3.54
C PHE A 232 -6.25 1.36 3.37
N ARG A 233 -6.85 0.76 4.41
CA ARG A 233 -7.45 -0.58 4.28
C ARG A 233 -8.58 -0.62 3.27
N SER A 234 -9.47 0.35 3.30
CA SER A 234 -10.56 0.43 2.30
C SER A 234 -10.03 0.57 0.89
N ASP A 235 -9.04 1.46 0.67
CA ASP A 235 -8.43 1.64 -0.65
C ASP A 235 -7.74 0.34 -1.13
N LEU A 236 -7.05 -0.38 -0.23
CA LEU A 236 -6.45 -1.67 -0.55
C LEU A 236 -7.51 -2.70 -0.95
N PHE A 237 -8.54 -2.88 -0.14
CA PHE A 237 -9.54 -3.94 -0.37
C PHE A 237 -10.41 -3.63 -1.59
N GLU A 238 -10.82 -2.40 -1.81
CA GLU A 238 -11.49 -1.98 -3.05
C GLU A 238 -10.57 -2.22 -4.26
N GLY A 239 -9.26 -1.98 -4.12
CA GLY A 239 -8.27 -2.31 -5.15
C GLY A 239 -8.22 -3.81 -5.48
N LEU A 240 -8.16 -4.66 -4.46
CA LEU A 240 -8.17 -6.12 -4.66
C LEU A 240 -9.42 -6.60 -5.37
N CYS A 241 -10.59 -6.00 -5.08
CA CYS A 241 -11.85 -6.34 -5.74
C CYS A 241 -11.83 -6.09 -7.25
N VAL A 242 -10.98 -5.18 -7.73
CA VAL A 242 -10.82 -4.88 -9.17
C VAL A 242 -9.49 -5.43 -9.75
N GLY A 243 -8.79 -6.28 -9.01
CA GLY A 243 -7.54 -6.90 -9.46
C GLY A 243 -6.29 -6.01 -9.32
N HIS A 244 -6.39 -4.92 -8.58
CA HIS A 244 -5.24 -4.07 -8.25
C HIS A 244 -4.57 -4.58 -6.98
N ALA A 245 -3.24 -4.66 -6.96
CA ALA A 245 -2.51 -5.08 -5.77
C ALA A 245 -1.10 -4.48 -5.68
N PRO A 246 -0.56 -4.28 -4.47
CA PRO A 246 0.81 -3.88 -4.26
C PRO A 246 1.79 -4.92 -4.82
N LYS A 247 2.92 -4.46 -5.36
CA LYS A 247 4.05 -5.27 -5.79
C LYS A 247 5.37 -4.60 -5.45
N LYS A 248 6.38 -5.39 -5.04
CA LYS A 248 7.71 -4.86 -4.71
C LYS A 248 8.57 -4.74 -5.96
N CYS A 249 9.11 -3.56 -6.22
CA CYS A 249 9.99 -3.32 -7.37
C CYS A 249 11.34 -4.01 -7.18
N LYS A 250 11.78 -4.80 -8.16
CA LYS A 250 13.07 -5.52 -8.11
C LYS A 250 14.31 -4.62 -8.25
N ILE A 251 14.15 -3.30 -8.46
CA ILE A 251 15.27 -2.34 -8.59
C ILE A 251 15.37 -1.42 -7.37
N CYS A 252 14.28 -0.73 -6.99
CA CYS A 252 14.28 0.24 -5.90
C CYS A 252 13.67 -0.30 -4.59
N GLU A 253 13.15 -1.52 -4.61
CA GLU A 253 12.51 -2.23 -3.49
C GLU A 253 11.27 -1.54 -2.91
N LYS A 254 10.83 -0.44 -3.49
CA LYS A 254 9.58 0.23 -3.12
C LYS A 254 8.37 -0.55 -3.61
N TRP A 255 7.29 -0.47 -2.87
CA TRP A 255 5.98 -0.96 -3.28
C TRP A 255 5.41 -0.07 -4.38
N PHE A 256 4.76 -0.66 -5.36
CA PHE A 256 4.02 0.04 -6.41
C PHE A 256 2.76 -0.73 -6.76
N LEU A 257 1.72 -0.02 -7.16
CA LEU A 257 0.45 -0.62 -7.52
C LEU A 257 0.53 -1.25 -8.91
N THR A 258 0.06 -2.49 -9.04
CA THR A 258 -0.23 -3.12 -10.33
C THR A 258 -1.74 -3.10 -10.56
N THR A 259 -2.15 -2.63 -11.74
CA THR A 259 -3.55 -2.45 -12.13
C THR A 259 -4.02 -3.49 -13.16
N ASN A 260 -3.25 -4.53 -13.34
CA ASN A 260 -3.57 -5.62 -14.26
C ASN A 260 -2.79 -6.89 -13.89
N ALA A 261 -3.24 -8.03 -14.39
CA ALA A 261 -2.63 -9.33 -14.17
C ALA A 261 -1.25 -9.54 -14.82
N ARG A 262 -0.71 -8.52 -15.53
CA ARG A 262 0.61 -8.64 -16.16
C ARG A 262 1.72 -8.70 -15.11
N HIS A 263 2.68 -9.57 -15.33
CA HIS A 263 3.86 -9.74 -14.48
C HIS A 263 4.84 -8.57 -14.61
N THR A 264 4.42 -7.38 -14.16
CA THR A 264 5.28 -6.20 -14.11
C THR A 264 6.22 -6.32 -12.90
N LYS A 265 7.54 -6.41 -13.16
CA LYS A 265 8.57 -6.57 -12.11
C LYS A 265 9.15 -5.26 -11.60
N TYR A 266 8.89 -4.15 -12.28
CA TYR A 266 9.53 -2.87 -12.07
C TYR A 266 8.51 -1.74 -12.06
N CYS A 267 8.64 -0.82 -11.12
CA CYS A 267 7.82 0.39 -11.09
C CYS A 267 8.21 1.36 -12.23
N GLY A 268 7.40 2.41 -12.41
CA GLY A 268 7.67 3.49 -13.37
C GLY A 268 8.53 4.62 -12.80
N GLY A 269 8.89 4.57 -11.50
CA GLY A 269 9.68 5.60 -10.82
C GLY A 269 11.15 5.57 -11.20
N TYR A 270 11.87 6.65 -10.90
CA TYR A 270 13.31 6.74 -11.12
C TYR A 270 14.09 5.78 -10.21
N ALA A 271 15.13 5.17 -10.77
CA ALA A 271 15.97 4.26 -10.00
C ALA A 271 16.90 5.04 -9.06
N PRO A 272 16.98 4.64 -7.78
CA PRO A 272 17.87 5.30 -6.84
C PRO A 272 19.34 5.23 -7.30
N GLY A 273 20.04 6.37 -7.23
CA GLY A 273 21.49 6.46 -7.55
C GLY A 273 21.83 6.35 -9.04
N ASP A 274 20.85 6.27 -9.94
CA ASP A 274 21.13 6.25 -11.38
C ASP A 274 21.44 7.66 -11.91
N LYS A 275 22.69 7.88 -12.30
CA LYS A 275 23.19 9.17 -12.82
C LYS A 275 22.52 9.64 -14.11
N LEU A 276 21.88 8.73 -14.85
CA LEU A 276 21.21 9.00 -16.12
C LEU A 276 19.71 9.22 -15.94
N HIS A 277 19.21 9.31 -14.70
CA HIS A 277 17.79 9.49 -14.38
C HIS A 277 16.86 8.50 -15.08
N ARG A 278 17.31 7.25 -15.26
CA ARG A 278 16.49 6.19 -15.86
C ARG A 278 15.47 5.67 -14.87
N THR A 279 14.32 5.23 -15.38
CA THR A 279 13.31 4.58 -14.56
C THR A 279 13.72 3.14 -14.22
N CYS A 280 13.17 2.61 -13.10
CA CYS A 280 13.36 1.21 -12.73
C CYS A 280 12.99 0.24 -13.86
N ARG A 281 11.94 0.57 -14.64
CA ARG A 281 11.51 -0.21 -15.81
C ARG A 281 12.56 -0.18 -16.93
N GLN A 282 13.17 0.96 -17.20
CA GLN A 282 14.24 1.07 -18.20
C GLN A 282 15.47 0.24 -17.80
N ILE A 283 15.91 0.37 -16.55
CA ILE A 283 17.06 -0.41 -16.03
C ILE A 283 16.74 -1.91 -16.03
N GLY A 284 15.55 -2.31 -15.56
CA GLY A 284 15.14 -3.70 -15.55
C GLY A 284 15.07 -4.31 -16.95
N ASN A 285 14.58 -3.54 -17.94
CA ASN A 285 14.55 -3.96 -19.33
C ASN A 285 15.96 -4.09 -19.93
N LEU A 286 16.87 -3.15 -19.63
CA LEU A 286 18.27 -3.24 -20.02
C LEU A 286 18.93 -4.50 -19.45
N LYS A 287 18.82 -4.71 -18.13
CA LYS A 287 19.35 -5.94 -17.50
C LYS A 287 18.78 -7.21 -18.10
N SER A 288 17.47 -7.23 -18.40
CA SER A 288 16.82 -8.38 -19.05
C SER A 288 17.28 -8.57 -20.50
N ARG A 289 17.65 -7.48 -21.18
CA ARG A 289 18.20 -7.50 -22.52
C ARG A 289 19.65 -8.00 -22.49
N GLU A 290 20.49 -7.45 -21.64
CA GLU A 290 21.87 -7.90 -21.42
C GLU A 290 21.94 -9.41 -21.11
N GLN A 291 21.00 -9.91 -20.26
CA GLN A 291 20.88 -11.35 -19.98
C GLN A 291 20.49 -12.19 -21.20
N ARG A 292 19.72 -11.62 -22.15
CA ARG A 292 19.33 -12.31 -23.41
C ARG A 292 20.41 -12.21 -24.48
N GLU A 293 21.17 -11.12 -24.46
CA GLU A 293 22.25 -10.83 -25.42
C GLU A 293 23.62 -11.35 -24.94
N LEU A 294 23.65 -12.22 -23.91
CA LEU A 294 24.88 -12.95 -23.57
C LEU A 294 25.40 -13.63 -24.84
N ALA A 295 26.67 -13.42 -25.11
CA ALA A 295 27.33 -14.01 -26.26
C ALA A 295 27.06 -15.51 -26.29
N ASP A 296 26.85 -16.08 -27.49
CA ASP A 296 26.48 -17.49 -27.68
C ASP A 296 27.59 -18.44 -27.19
N ASP A 297 28.81 -17.96 -27.08
CA ASP A 297 29.98 -18.65 -26.54
C ASP A 297 30.13 -18.60 -25.03
N HIS A 298 29.25 -17.88 -24.31
CA HIS A 298 29.33 -17.77 -22.85
C HIS A 298 29.15 -19.18 -22.20
N PRO A 299 30.11 -19.67 -21.37
CA PRO A 299 30.10 -21.04 -20.86
C PRO A 299 28.80 -21.46 -20.15
N VAL A 300 28.23 -20.54 -19.36
CA VAL A 300 26.95 -20.76 -18.62
C VAL A 300 25.81 -20.96 -19.64
N LYS A 301 25.76 -20.15 -20.70
CA LYS A 301 24.73 -20.25 -21.76
C LYS A 301 24.87 -21.54 -22.56
N GLN A 302 26.08 -21.95 -22.94
CA GLN A 302 26.33 -23.19 -23.65
C GLN A 302 25.88 -24.42 -22.88
N ILE A 303 26.17 -24.46 -21.56
CA ILE A 303 25.69 -25.57 -20.69
C ILE A 303 24.16 -25.58 -20.65
N TYR A 304 23.51 -24.42 -20.52
CA TYR A 304 22.06 -24.31 -20.51
C TYR A 304 21.43 -24.78 -21.82
N GLU A 305 21.90 -24.29 -22.96
CA GLU A 305 21.37 -24.69 -24.29
C GLU A 305 21.58 -26.17 -24.58
N LYS A 306 22.75 -26.72 -24.27
CA LYS A 306 23.02 -28.14 -24.34
C LYS A 306 22.01 -28.97 -23.54
N ARG A 307 21.63 -28.46 -22.37
CA ARG A 307 20.65 -29.12 -21.51
C ARG A 307 19.24 -29.02 -22.08
N LEU A 308 18.80 -27.85 -22.55
CA LEU A 308 17.50 -27.69 -23.21
C LEU A 308 17.37 -28.63 -24.44
N ASN A 309 18.40 -28.69 -25.26
CA ASN A 309 18.42 -29.58 -26.44
C ASN A 309 18.31 -31.06 -26.03
N THR A 310 18.92 -31.44 -24.90
CA THR A 310 18.82 -32.80 -24.39
C THR A 310 17.39 -33.08 -23.89
N ILE A 311 16.79 -32.21 -23.10
CA ILE A 311 15.40 -32.35 -22.61
C ILE A 311 14.44 -32.47 -23.80
N ASN A 312 14.52 -31.60 -24.78
CA ASN A 312 13.69 -31.65 -25.99
C ASN A 312 13.84 -32.94 -26.79
N ARG A 313 15.06 -33.50 -26.84
CA ARG A 313 15.33 -34.77 -27.50
C ARG A 313 14.64 -35.93 -26.78
N TYR A 314 14.64 -35.93 -25.43
CA TYR A 314 13.97 -36.98 -24.65
C TYR A 314 12.44 -36.90 -24.77
N VAL A 315 11.87 -35.70 -24.82
CA VAL A 315 10.44 -35.50 -25.11
C VAL A 315 10.08 -36.04 -26.50
N LYS A 316 10.86 -35.70 -27.54
CA LYS A 316 10.64 -36.19 -28.90
C LYS A 316 10.73 -37.72 -29.03
N ARG A 317 11.51 -38.36 -28.16
CA ARG A 317 11.64 -39.84 -28.13
C ARG A 317 10.57 -40.52 -27.28
N GLY A 318 9.68 -39.74 -26.62
CA GLY A 318 8.67 -40.29 -25.72
C GLY A 318 9.22 -40.86 -24.41
N THR A 319 10.49 -40.59 -24.09
CA THR A 319 11.15 -41.08 -22.86
C THR A 319 11.06 -40.09 -21.67
N LEU A 320 10.53 -38.90 -21.90
CA LEU A 320 10.28 -37.87 -20.87
C LEU A 320 8.89 -37.29 -21.11
N ASP A 321 8.09 -37.27 -20.05
CA ASP A 321 6.79 -36.62 -20.04
C ASP A 321 6.90 -35.12 -20.31
N ALA A 322 5.93 -34.54 -21.05
CA ALA A 322 5.95 -33.13 -21.45
C ALA A 322 5.84 -32.19 -20.27
N ASP A 323 4.99 -32.48 -19.30
CA ASP A 323 4.81 -31.66 -18.12
C ASP A 323 6.06 -31.64 -17.23
N LEU A 324 6.68 -32.83 -17.07
CA LEU A 324 7.94 -32.95 -16.34
C LEU A 324 9.09 -32.22 -17.06
N ALA A 325 9.10 -32.25 -18.40
CA ALA A 325 10.06 -31.49 -19.17
C ALA A 325 9.95 -30.00 -19.01
N GLU A 326 8.75 -29.43 -18.87
CA GLU A 326 8.56 -28.01 -18.60
C GLU A 326 9.09 -27.63 -17.21
N VAL A 327 8.87 -28.48 -16.20
CA VAL A 327 9.47 -28.27 -14.87
C VAL A 327 10.99 -28.28 -14.94
N MET A 328 11.57 -29.26 -15.65
CA MET A 328 13.03 -29.35 -15.85
C MET A 328 13.60 -28.11 -16.56
N LYS A 329 12.92 -27.59 -17.58
CA LYS A 329 13.34 -26.38 -18.30
C LYS A 329 13.31 -25.15 -17.39
N ARG A 330 12.30 -25.05 -16.53
CA ARG A 330 12.18 -23.96 -15.54
C ARG A 330 13.34 -24.02 -14.56
N LEU A 331 13.60 -25.16 -13.94
CA LEU A 331 14.71 -25.34 -13.01
C LEU A 331 16.07 -25.07 -13.67
N ALA A 332 16.27 -25.53 -14.91
CA ALA A 332 17.49 -25.25 -15.66
C ALA A 332 17.68 -23.74 -15.89
N LYS A 333 16.59 -23.00 -16.19
CA LYS A 333 16.62 -21.55 -16.36
C LYS A 333 16.96 -20.83 -15.06
N ASP A 334 16.39 -21.25 -13.95
CA ASP A 334 16.66 -20.64 -12.64
C ASP A 334 18.13 -20.84 -12.21
N LYS A 335 18.66 -22.06 -12.45
CA LYS A 335 20.08 -22.36 -12.22
C LYS A 335 21.01 -21.53 -13.12
N MET A 336 20.65 -21.34 -14.39
CA MET A 336 21.40 -20.45 -15.30
C MET A 336 21.42 -19.02 -14.78
N LEU A 337 20.27 -18.47 -14.38
CA LEU A 337 20.18 -17.12 -13.84
C LEU A 337 21.00 -16.96 -12.55
N ARG A 338 20.96 -17.96 -11.67
CA ARG A 338 21.80 -18.02 -10.49
C ARG A 338 23.30 -18.04 -10.84
N ALA A 339 23.70 -18.82 -11.81
CA ALA A 339 25.09 -18.89 -12.26
C ALA A 339 25.60 -17.57 -12.87
N LEU A 340 24.74 -16.83 -13.59
CA LEU A 340 25.05 -15.50 -14.12
C LEU A 340 25.22 -14.45 -13.02
N SER A 341 24.56 -14.61 -11.89
CA SER A 341 24.64 -13.67 -10.76
C SER A 341 25.70 -14.06 -9.72
N ASN A 342 26.15 -15.32 -9.69
CA ASN A 342 27.08 -15.86 -8.70
C ASN A 342 28.23 -16.62 -9.35
N VAL A 343 29.38 -15.99 -9.47
CA VAL A 343 30.57 -16.55 -10.12
C VAL A 343 31.10 -17.80 -9.39
N ALA A 344 30.99 -17.88 -8.06
CA ALA A 344 31.42 -19.04 -7.30
C ALA A 344 30.57 -20.27 -7.65
N TYR A 345 29.23 -20.09 -7.69
CA TYR A 345 28.31 -21.12 -8.12
C TYR A 345 28.51 -21.53 -9.59
N ALA A 346 28.75 -20.55 -10.47
CA ALA A 346 29.00 -20.83 -11.89
C ALA A 346 30.25 -21.71 -12.11
N LYS A 347 31.31 -21.52 -11.32
CA LYS A 347 32.56 -22.28 -11.41
C LYS A 347 32.53 -23.61 -10.61
N GLY A 348 31.65 -23.76 -9.66
CA GLY A 348 31.57 -24.91 -8.75
C GLY A 348 30.48 -25.90 -9.12
N ASP A 349 29.27 -25.64 -8.65
CA ASP A 349 28.19 -26.64 -8.65
C ASP A 349 27.26 -26.56 -9.87
N TYR A 350 27.29 -25.45 -10.64
CA TYR A 350 26.35 -25.22 -11.73
C TYR A 350 26.33 -26.37 -12.77
N GLU A 351 27.49 -26.80 -13.25
CA GLU A 351 27.55 -27.84 -14.27
C GLU A 351 27.04 -29.21 -13.75
N LYS A 352 27.34 -29.53 -12.49
CA LYS A 352 26.85 -30.75 -11.83
C LYS A 352 25.34 -30.72 -11.65
N GLU A 353 24.80 -29.62 -11.17
CA GLU A 353 23.36 -29.45 -10.96
C GLU A 353 22.57 -29.35 -12.28
N MET A 354 23.20 -28.94 -13.36
CA MET A 354 22.65 -28.99 -14.71
C MET A 354 22.70 -30.38 -15.31
N GLY A 355 23.22 -31.38 -14.62
CA GLY A 355 23.20 -32.78 -15.04
C GLY A 355 21.78 -33.29 -15.27
N GLN A 356 21.60 -34.20 -16.30
CA GLN A 356 20.26 -34.73 -16.64
C GLN A 356 19.60 -35.41 -15.43
N ALA A 357 20.34 -36.27 -14.74
CA ALA A 357 19.85 -36.99 -13.57
C ALA A 357 19.53 -36.06 -12.40
N ALA A 358 20.34 -35.01 -12.16
CA ALA A 358 20.14 -34.06 -11.12
C ALA A 358 18.85 -33.24 -11.32
N LEU A 359 18.67 -32.72 -12.53
CA LEU A 359 17.45 -31.98 -12.90
C LEU A 359 16.19 -32.86 -12.87
N LEU A 360 16.30 -34.12 -13.31
CA LEU A 360 15.17 -35.05 -13.29
C LEU A 360 14.74 -35.33 -11.84
N ASN A 361 15.69 -35.69 -10.98
CA ASN A 361 15.42 -35.97 -9.57
C ASN A 361 14.80 -34.75 -8.85
N GLU A 362 15.34 -33.56 -9.08
CA GLU A 362 14.82 -32.31 -8.51
C GLU A 362 13.40 -32.01 -9.04
N SER A 363 13.14 -32.27 -10.33
CA SER A 363 11.83 -32.07 -10.93
C SER A 363 10.77 -33.02 -10.40
N LEU A 364 11.13 -34.26 -10.12
CA LEU A 364 10.25 -35.24 -9.49
C LEU A 364 9.90 -34.86 -8.07
N ASN A 365 10.88 -34.37 -7.30
CA ASN A 365 10.64 -33.84 -5.96
C ASN A 365 9.73 -32.62 -5.96
N TYR A 366 9.89 -31.72 -6.92
CA TYR A 366 9.06 -30.52 -7.08
C TYR A 366 7.59 -30.84 -7.45
N ARG A 367 7.34 -31.96 -8.07
CA ARG A 367 5.97 -32.43 -8.43
C ARG A 367 5.25 -33.09 -7.26
N ASN A 368 6.01 -33.59 -6.27
CA ASN A 368 5.48 -34.30 -5.11
C ASN A 368 5.27 -33.38 -3.88
N THR A 369 5.65 -32.11 -3.95
CA THR A 369 5.37 -31.02 -3.00
C THR A 369 4.28 -30.12 -3.54
#